data_09a6d8b2e60b86ca9afd07e7b83f176f
#
_entry.id   09a6d8b2e60b86ca9afd07e7b83f176f
#
_cell.length_a   1.000
_cell.length_b   1.000
_cell.length_c   1.000
_cell.angle_alpha   90.00
_cell.angle_beta   90.00
_cell.angle_gamma   90.00
#
_symmetry.space_group_name_H-M   'P 1'
#
loop_
_entity.id
_entity.type
_entity.pdbx_description
1 polymer ?
#
loop_
_entity_poly.entity_id
_entity_poly.type
_entity_poly.pdbx_seq_one_letter_code
_entity_poly.pdbx_strand_id
1 'polypeptide(L)'
;MRKILIILAAALMIVGCTKKPAQPAEEQALAEENLYINFTALTPEGTELSLSDLIGKTDYVLVDFWASWCGPCRRFIPVLKEMYAGQPEGHFQIFSCSVDQDPIAWQVALNEEQMPWPQVREDAEHPCADKYDVQFIPHTVLIDKEGHILGVNLEEPDIEAILFRE
;
A
#
# COMPACT_ATOMS: atom_id res chain seq x y z
N MET A 1 77.82 21.57 8.29
CA MET A 1 76.71 21.81 9.23
C MET A 1 75.40 21.85 8.43
N ARG A 2 74.74 20.73 8.29
CA ARG A 2 73.48 20.61 7.53
C ARG A 2 72.31 20.68 8.54
N LYS A 3 71.49 21.71 8.40
CA LYS A 3 70.24 21.89 9.16
C LYS A 3 69.17 21.02 8.57
N ILE A 4 68.67 20.05 9.35
CA ILE A 4 67.55 19.20 9.01
C ILE A 4 66.26 19.94 9.40
N LEU A 5 65.43 20.25 8.38
CA LEU A 5 64.11 20.85 8.55
C LEU A 5 63.09 19.71 8.74
N ILE A 6 62.50 19.59 9.90
CA ILE A 6 61.42 18.64 10.18
C ILE A 6 60.11 19.30 9.78
N ILE A 7 59.49 18.80 8.72
CA ILE A 7 58.15 19.23 8.30
C ILE A 7 57.15 18.32 9.04
N LEU A 8 56.38 18.91 9.96
CA LEU A 8 55.25 18.30 10.58
C LEU A 8 54.06 18.30 9.61
N ALA A 9 53.70 17.15 9.08
CA ALA A 9 52.50 17.02 8.28
C ALA A 9 51.29 16.84 9.23
N ALA A 10 50.44 17.85 9.35
CA ALA A 10 49.18 17.76 10.04
C ALA A 10 48.19 17.02 9.11
N ALA A 11 47.83 15.79 9.50
CA ALA A 11 46.76 15.03 8.84
C ALA A 11 45.37 15.64 9.19
N LEU A 12 44.79 16.35 8.26
CA LEU A 12 43.41 16.86 8.36
C LEU A 12 42.45 15.69 8.09
N MET A 13 41.84 15.13 9.12
CA MET A 13 40.75 14.15 8.97
C MET A 13 39.50 14.88 8.45
N ILE A 14 39.23 14.74 7.16
CA ILE A 14 37.95 15.16 6.58
C ILE A 14 36.93 14.07 6.91
N VAL A 15 36.06 14.33 7.90
CA VAL A 15 34.84 13.55 8.13
C VAL A 15 33.92 13.84 6.96
N GLY A 16 33.92 12.96 5.97
CA GLY A 16 33.00 13.01 4.84
C GLY A 16 31.60 12.63 5.28
N CYS A 17 30.72 13.61 5.53
CA CYS A 17 29.30 13.40 5.48
C CYS A 17 28.93 13.00 4.05
N THR A 18 28.69 11.73 3.80
CA THR A 18 28.09 11.25 2.56
C THR A 18 26.63 11.67 2.54
N LYS A 19 26.35 12.87 2.02
CA LYS A 19 25.00 13.23 1.60
C LYS A 19 24.62 12.27 0.47
N LYS A 20 23.53 11.50 0.68
CA LYS A 20 22.83 10.75 -0.38
C LYS A 20 22.65 11.72 -1.57
N PRO A 21 22.98 11.32 -2.81
CA PRO A 21 22.79 12.20 -3.95
C PRO A 21 21.32 12.62 -4.03
N ALA A 22 21.07 13.92 -4.15
CA ALA A 22 19.72 14.43 -4.36
C ALA A 22 19.19 13.90 -5.71
N GLN A 23 18.05 13.24 -5.69
CA GLN A 23 17.37 12.84 -6.92
C GLN A 23 16.99 14.08 -7.74
N PRO A 24 16.96 13.97 -9.08
CA PRO A 24 16.55 15.08 -9.95
C PRO A 24 15.14 15.57 -9.55
N ALA A 25 14.93 16.88 -9.58
CA ALA A 25 13.65 17.49 -9.20
C ALA A 25 12.45 16.96 -10.00
N GLU A 26 12.68 16.49 -11.22
CA GLU A 26 11.68 15.91 -12.11
C GLU A 26 11.25 14.49 -11.64
N GLU A 27 12.19 13.69 -11.13
CA GLU A 27 11.91 12.37 -10.54
C GLU A 27 11.19 12.51 -9.18
N GLN A 28 11.50 13.54 -8.40
CA GLN A 28 10.78 13.88 -7.17
C GLN A 28 9.36 14.36 -7.44
N ALA A 29 9.14 15.19 -8.47
CA ALA A 29 7.82 15.67 -8.86
C ALA A 29 6.91 14.54 -9.36
N LEU A 30 7.46 13.59 -10.15
CA LEU A 30 6.72 12.39 -10.60
C LEU A 30 6.38 11.44 -9.44
N ALA A 31 7.24 11.36 -8.42
CA ALA A 31 6.97 10.55 -7.21
C ALA A 31 5.88 11.17 -6.35
N GLU A 32 5.80 12.49 -6.24
CA GLU A 32 4.75 13.20 -5.49
C GLU A 32 3.37 13.14 -6.18
N GLU A 33 3.31 13.00 -7.51
CA GLU A 33 2.06 12.88 -8.27
C GLU A 33 1.38 11.51 -8.14
N ASN A 34 2.07 10.48 -7.65
CA ASN A 34 1.57 9.10 -7.61
C ASN A 34 1.39 8.54 -6.19
N LEU A 35 1.18 9.41 -5.20
CA LEU A 35 0.94 8.98 -3.83
C LEU A 35 -0.50 8.55 -3.61
N TYR A 36 -0.67 7.59 -2.68
CA TYR A 36 -2.00 7.13 -2.29
C TYR A 36 -2.84 8.25 -1.66
N ILE A 37 -4.14 8.15 -1.79
CA ILE A 37 -5.09 9.06 -1.15
C ILE A 37 -5.61 8.39 0.11
N ASN A 38 -5.29 8.96 1.28
CA ASN A 38 -5.78 8.40 2.53
C ASN A 38 -7.30 8.48 2.65
N PHE A 39 -7.90 7.41 3.17
CA PHE A 39 -9.29 7.36 3.57
C PHE A 39 -9.46 6.58 4.87
N THR A 40 -10.56 6.85 5.54
CA THR A 40 -11.02 6.15 6.74
C THR A 40 -12.39 5.57 6.45
N ALA A 41 -12.67 4.36 6.95
CA ALA A 41 -13.97 3.73 6.82
C ALA A 41 -14.25 2.83 8.03
N LEU A 42 -15.48 2.28 8.13
CA LEU A 42 -15.91 1.55 9.31
C LEU A 42 -15.57 0.06 9.22
N THR A 43 -14.95 -0.48 10.26
CA THR A 43 -14.73 -1.92 10.43
C THR A 43 -16.06 -2.65 10.70
N PRO A 44 -16.10 -4.00 10.65
CA PRO A 44 -17.28 -4.77 11.03
C PRO A 44 -17.77 -4.52 12.46
N GLU A 45 -16.89 -4.08 13.35
CA GLU A 45 -17.20 -3.72 14.74
C GLU A 45 -17.71 -2.28 14.90
N GLY A 46 -17.75 -1.51 13.81
CA GLY A 46 -18.19 -0.11 13.80
C GLY A 46 -17.12 0.89 14.29
N THR A 47 -15.87 0.49 14.32
CA THR A 47 -14.73 1.38 14.61
C THR A 47 -14.11 1.90 13.31
N GLU A 48 -13.48 3.05 13.36
CA GLU A 48 -12.76 3.61 12.22
C GLU A 48 -11.41 2.92 12.03
N LEU A 49 -11.05 2.68 10.76
CA LEU A 49 -9.73 2.23 10.33
C LEU A 49 -9.33 2.99 9.08
N SER A 50 -8.12 3.52 9.06
CA SER A 50 -7.59 4.32 7.96
C SER A 50 -6.59 3.51 7.12
N LEU A 51 -6.53 3.79 5.83
CA LEU A 51 -5.50 3.21 4.95
C LEU A 51 -4.09 3.56 5.44
N SER A 52 -3.88 4.78 5.96
CA SER A 52 -2.62 5.21 6.57
C SER A 52 -2.18 4.37 7.77
N ASP A 53 -3.10 3.65 8.42
CA ASP A 53 -2.76 2.75 9.52
C ASP A 53 -2.05 1.48 9.05
N LEU A 54 -2.09 1.19 7.74
CA LEU A 54 -1.48 0.02 7.11
C LEU A 54 -0.22 0.36 6.31
N ILE A 55 -0.17 1.54 5.69
CA ILE A 55 0.99 1.97 4.89
C ILE A 55 2.24 2.02 5.77
N GLY A 56 3.34 1.46 5.28
CA GLY A 56 4.62 1.38 5.98
C GLY A 56 4.72 0.27 7.02
N LYS A 57 3.65 -0.53 7.25
CA LYS A 57 3.69 -1.71 8.13
C LYS A 57 4.06 -2.99 7.38
N THR A 58 3.78 -3.02 6.08
CA THR A 58 4.18 -4.08 5.14
C THR A 58 4.87 -3.45 3.95
N ASP A 59 5.58 -4.25 3.14
CA ASP A 59 6.25 -3.72 1.94
C ASP A 59 5.23 -3.28 0.89
N TYR A 60 4.07 -3.97 0.82
CA TYR A 60 2.99 -3.68 -0.13
C TYR A 60 1.62 -3.74 0.55
N VAL A 61 0.72 -2.86 0.11
CA VAL A 61 -0.71 -2.87 0.47
C VAL A 61 -1.55 -2.90 -0.81
N LEU A 62 -2.44 -3.87 -0.94
CA LEU A 62 -3.45 -3.92 -1.99
C LEU A 62 -4.78 -3.42 -1.42
N VAL A 63 -5.25 -2.27 -1.88
CA VAL A 63 -6.62 -1.83 -1.64
C VAL A 63 -7.52 -2.54 -2.63
N ASP A 64 -8.58 -3.18 -2.12
CA ASP A 64 -9.56 -3.93 -2.92
C ASP A 64 -10.96 -3.35 -2.67
N PHE A 65 -11.56 -2.75 -3.68
CA PHE A 65 -12.93 -2.26 -3.64
C PHE A 65 -13.88 -3.34 -4.17
N TRP A 66 -14.83 -3.75 -3.34
CA TRP A 66 -15.73 -4.84 -3.60
C TRP A 66 -17.13 -4.61 -3.05
N ALA A 67 -18.04 -5.55 -3.24
CA ALA A 67 -19.34 -5.57 -2.56
C ALA A 67 -19.89 -7.00 -2.46
N SER A 68 -20.79 -7.23 -1.49
CA SER A 68 -21.44 -8.51 -1.27
C SER A 68 -22.23 -9.02 -2.49
N TRP A 69 -22.85 -8.13 -3.23
CA TRP A 69 -23.61 -8.39 -4.45
C TRP A 69 -22.77 -8.50 -5.72
N CYS A 70 -21.45 -8.19 -5.64
CA CYS A 70 -20.55 -8.20 -6.79
C CYS A 70 -20.06 -9.61 -7.10
N GLY A 71 -20.68 -10.30 -8.04
CA GLY A 71 -20.28 -11.66 -8.42
C GLY A 71 -18.84 -11.79 -8.92
N PRO A 72 -18.32 -10.90 -9.79
CA PRO A 72 -16.90 -10.90 -10.16
C PRO A 72 -15.95 -10.74 -8.97
N CYS A 73 -16.26 -9.82 -8.02
CA CYS A 73 -15.46 -9.60 -6.83
C CYS A 73 -15.36 -10.89 -5.99
N ARG A 74 -16.50 -11.54 -5.75
CA ARG A 74 -16.54 -12.79 -4.97
C ARG A 74 -15.76 -13.93 -5.64
N ARG A 75 -15.68 -13.97 -6.96
CA ARG A 75 -14.83 -14.93 -7.68
C ARG A 75 -13.33 -14.62 -7.57
N PHE A 76 -12.99 -13.36 -7.33
CA PHE A 76 -11.60 -12.92 -7.15
C PHE A 76 -11.08 -13.17 -5.72
N ILE A 77 -11.95 -13.24 -4.71
CA ILE A 77 -11.56 -13.48 -3.31
C ILE A 77 -10.69 -14.73 -3.10
N PRO A 78 -10.99 -15.90 -3.71
CA PRO A 78 -10.10 -17.07 -3.60
C PRO A 78 -8.67 -16.80 -4.09
N VAL A 79 -8.52 -16.07 -5.20
CA VAL A 79 -7.21 -15.66 -5.75
C VAL A 79 -6.48 -14.76 -4.75
N LEU A 80 -7.16 -13.75 -4.21
CA LEU A 80 -6.59 -12.87 -3.17
C LEU A 80 -6.14 -13.66 -1.94
N LYS A 81 -6.89 -14.70 -1.53
CA LYS A 81 -6.51 -15.57 -0.42
C LYS A 81 -5.24 -16.36 -0.69
N GLU A 82 -5.09 -16.90 -1.91
CA GLU A 82 -3.89 -17.62 -2.32
C GLU A 82 -2.68 -16.69 -2.32
N MET A 83 -2.80 -15.52 -2.93
CA MET A 83 -1.76 -14.49 -2.92
C MET A 83 -1.37 -14.08 -1.51
N TYR A 84 -2.35 -13.81 -0.64
CA TYR A 84 -2.12 -13.40 0.74
C TYR A 84 -1.42 -14.47 1.57
N ALA A 85 -1.86 -15.72 1.45
CA ALA A 85 -1.29 -16.87 2.16
C ALA A 85 0.12 -17.25 1.65
N GLY A 86 0.45 -16.93 0.40
CA GLY A 86 1.74 -17.21 -0.21
C GLY A 86 2.86 -16.25 0.20
N GLN A 87 2.54 -15.14 0.90
CA GLN A 87 3.52 -14.11 1.24
C GLN A 87 4.04 -14.25 2.67
N PRO A 88 5.33 -13.90 2.91
CA PRO A 88 5.87 -13.83 4.26
C PRO A 88 5.19 -12.72 5.08
N GLU A 89 5.18 -12.91 6.41
CA GLU A 89 4.67 -11.89 7.33
C GLU A 89 5.41 -10.56 7.14
N GLY A 90 4.65 -9.47 7.09
CA GLY A 90 5.20 -8.12 6.89
C GLY A 90 5.51 -7.75 5.44
N HIS A 91 5.29 -8.65 4.48
CA HIS A 91 5.56 -8.36 3.08
C HIS A 91 4.32 -7.79 2.34
N PHE A 92 3.17 -8.40 2.48
CA PHE A 92 1.96 -8.05 1.75
C PHE A 92 0.74 -7.96 2.66
N GLN A 93 -0.05 -6.91 2.50
CA GLN A 93 -1.33 -6.73 3.18
C GLN A 93 -2.40 -6.41 2.16
N ILE A 94 -3.61 -6.89 2.42
CA ILE A 94 -4.81 -6.49 1.68
C ILE A 94 -5.68 -5.64 2.60
N PHE A 95 -6.30 -4.61 2.05
CA PHE A 95 -7.25 -3.74 2.71
C PHE A 95 -8.50 -3.65 1.85
N SER A 96 -9.53 -4.46 2.17
CA SER A 96 -10.76 -4.46 1.39
C SER A 96 -11.75 -3.44 1.90
N CYS A 97 -12.19 -2.55 0.99
CA CYS A 97 -13.21 -1.53 1.22
C CYS A 97 -14.49 -1.93 0.47
N SER A 98 -15.54 -2.26 1.22
CA SER A 98 -16.85 -2.55 0.63
C SER A 98 -17.62 -1.27 0.30
N VAL A 99 -18.22 -1.25 -0.88
CA VAL A 99 -19.16 -0.21 -1.32
C VAL A 99 -20.63 -0.63 -1.08
N ASP A 100 -20.87 -1.61 -0.21
CA ASP A 100 -22.22 -2.03 0.17
C ASP A 100 -22.97 -0.90 0.88
N GLN A 101 -24.17 -0.61 0.43
CA GLN A 101 -25.07 0.31 1.14
C GLN A 101 -25.77 -0.37 2.33
N ASP A 102 -25.98 -1.69 2.25
CA ASP A 102 -26.57 -2.49 3.32
C ASP A 102 -25.50 -3.13 4.21
N PRO A 103 -25.30 -2.65 5.45
CA PRO A 103 -24.31 -3.22 6.36
C PRO A 103 -24.60 -4.68 6.74
N ILE A 104 -25.87 -5.12 6.71
CA ILE A 104 -26.24 -6.49 7.04
C ILE A 104 -25.81 -7.43 5.92
N ALA A 105 -26.06 -7.07 4.65
CA ALA A 105 -25.61 -7.84 3.50
C ALA A 105 -24.09 -8.00 3.48
N TRP A 106 -23.36 -6.92 3.78
CA TRP A 106 -21.91 -6.95 3.92
C TRP A 106 -21.45 -7.90 5.04
N GLN A 107 -22.02 -7.82 6.24
CA GLN A 107 -21.71 -8.71 7.36
C GLN A 107 -21.94 -10.19 7.02
N VAL A 108 -23.03 -10.50 6.32
CA VAL A 108 -23.32 -11.87 5.86
C VAL A 108 -22.23 -12.34 4.90
N ALA A 109 -21.86 -11.52 3.94
CA ALA A 109 -20.80 -11.85 2.97
C ALA A 109 -19.43 -12.03 3.65
N LEU A 110 -19.05 -11.21 4.64
CA LEU A 110 -17.83 -11.40 5.41
C LEU A 110 -17.80 -12.77 6.11
N ASN A 111 -18.93 -13.19 6.69
CA ASN A 111 -19.05 -14.49 7.34
C ASN A 111 -18.97 -15.67 6.35
N GLU A 112 -19.44 -15.47 5.12
CA GLU A 112 -19.34 -16.50 4.07
C GLU A 112 -17.92 -16.56 3.50
N GLU A 113 -17.32 -15.42 3.20
CA GLU A 113 -16.04 -15.35 2.51
C GLU A 113 -14.83 -15.56 3.44
N GLN A 114 -14.93 -15.29 4.74
CA GLN A 114 -13.85 -15.54 5.72
C GLN A 114 -12.48 -14.99 5.26
N MET A 115 -12.46 -13.72 4.84
CA MET A 115 -11.24 -13.04 4.41
C MET A 115 -10.36 -12.72 5.62
N PRO A 116 -9.05 -13.12 5.65
CA PRO A 116 -8.21 -13.02 6.85
C PRO A 116 -7.53 -11.64 7.04
N TRP A 117 -7.84 -10.68 6.20
CA TRP A 117 -7.25 -9.33 6.23
C TRP A 117 -8.27 -8.26 6.65
N PRO A 118 -7.84 -7.04 6.99
CA PRO A 118 -8.71 -5.93 7.39
C PRO A 118 -9.81 -5.63 6.38
N GLN A 119 -11.02 -5.49 6.89
CA GLN A 119 -12.24 -5.20 6.14
C GLN A 119 -12.84 -3.91 6.64
N VAL A 120 -13.21 -3.01 5.72
CA VAL A 120 -13.98 -1.81 6.03
C VAL A 120 -15.13 -1.64 5.05
N ARG A 121 -16.11 -0.84 5.40
CA ARG A 121 -17.21 -0.45 4.53
C ARG A 121 -17.35 1.06 4.52
N GLU A 122 -17.50 1.63 3.31
CA GLU A 122 -17.83 3.05 3.19
C GLU A 122 -19.26 3.35 3.61
N ASP A 123 -19.52 4.57 3.99
CA ASP A 123 -20.85 5.15 4.19
C ASP A 123 -20.85 6.62 3.77
N ALA A 124 -21.95 7.33 4.03
CA ALA A 124 -22.09 8.73 3.64
C ALA A 124 -21.08 9.67 4.31
N GLU A 125 -20.57 9.32 5.49
CA GLU A 125 -19.59 10.10 6.24
C GLU A 125 -18.15 9.71 5.89
N HIS A 126 -17.96 8.48 5.38
CA HIS A 126 -16.65 7.89 5.07
C HIS A 126 -16.60 7.37 3.62
N PRO A 127 -16.74 8.25 2.60
CA PRO A 127 -16.65 7.83 1.20
C PRO A 127 -15.20 7.48 0.84
N CYS A 128 -14.95 6.28 0.33
CA CYS A 128 -13.63 5.82 -0.11
C CYS A 128 -13.56 5.61 -1.63
N ALA A 129 -14.60 5.05 -2.23
CA ALA A 129 -14.61 4.77 -3.66
C ALA A 129 -14.47 6.04 -4.51
N ASP A 130 -15.14 7.11 -4.13
CA ASP A 130 -15.06 8.41 -4.82
C ASP A 130 -13.64 9.00 -4.82
N LYS A 131 -12.86 8.76 -3.75
CA LYS A 131 -11.48 9.26 -3.65
C LYS A 131 -10.54 8.60 -4.66
N TYR A 132 -10.85 7.38 -5.08
CA TYR A 132 -10.06 6.62 -6.04
C TYR A 132 -10.72 6.55 -7.42
N ASP A 133 -11.75 7.40 -7.67
CA ASP A 133 -12.52 7.42 -8.92
C ASP A 133 -12.98 6.02 -9.37
N VAL A 134 -13.49 5.22 -8.40
CA VAL A 134 -13.93 3.84 -8.64
C VAL A 134 -15.23 3.84 -9.44
N GLN A 135 -15.12 3.56 -10.73
CA GLN A 135 -16.27 3.53 -11.66
C GLN A 135 -16.91 2.15 -11.79
N PHE A 136 -16.18 1.10 -11.40
CA PHE A 136 -16.63 -0.30 -11.44
C PHE A 136 -15.88 -1.12 -10.40
N ILE A 137 -16.42 -2.26 -10.01
CA ILE A 137 -15.81 -3.23 -9.11
C ILE A 137 -15.79 -4.63 -9.74
N PRO A 138 -14.79 -5.49 -9.46
CA PRO A 138 -13.66 -5.24 -8.55
C PRO A 138 -12.77 -4.11 -9.06
N HIS A 139 -12.20 -3.35 -8.14
CA HIS A 139 -11.22 -2.30 -8.43
C HIS A 139 -10.09 -2.42 -7.41
N THR A 140 -8.85 -2.47 -7.88
CA THR A 140 -7.70 -2.66 -7.00
C THR A 140 -6.66 -1.57 -7.18
N VAL A 141 -5.96 -1.22 -6.10
CA VAL A 141 -4.84 -0.28 -6.11
C VAL A 141 -3.70 -0.88 -5.31
N LEU A 142 -2.57 -1.13 -5.95
CA LEU A 142 -1.35 -1.65 -5.30
C LEU A 142 -0.45 -0.48 -4.89
N ILE A 143 -0.02 -0.46 -3.64
CA ILE A 143 0.72 0.63 -3.01
C ILE A 143 1.96 0.05 -2.33
N ASP A 144 3.12 0.72 -2.46
CA ASP A 144 4.34 0.37 -1.74
C ASP A 144 4.36 0.94 -0.30
N LYS A 145 5.38 0.58 0.47
CA LYS A 145 5.54 1.04 1.85
C LYS A 145 5.83 2.53 2.00
N GLU A 146 6.30 3.18 0.95
CA GLU A 146 6.52 4.61 0.88
C GLU A 146 5.23 5.38 0.53
N GLY A 147 4.18 4.66 0.11
CA GLY A 147 2.87 5.22 -0.25
C GLY A 147 2.70 5.51 -1.73
N HIS A 148 3.61 5.06 -2.61
CA HIS A 148 3.45 5.25 -4.04
C HIS A 148 2.50 4.20 -4.62
N ILE A 149 1.58 4.64 -5.48
CA ILE A 149 0.73 3.74 -6.25
C ILE A 149 1.56 3.08 -7.36
N LEU A 150 1.70 1.77 -7.28
CA LEU A 150 2.43 0.95 -8.26
C LEU A 150 1.57 0.54 -9.45
N GLY A 151 0.25 0.47 -9.25
CA GLY A 151 -0.69 0.18 -10.30
C GLY A 151 -2.12 0.12 -9.82
N VAL A 152 -3.04 0.24 -10.77
CA VAL A 152 -4.50 0.20 -10.57
C VAL A 152 -5.07 -0.88 -11.47
N ASN A 153 -5.96 -1.71 -10.93
CA ASN A 153 -6.61 -2.82 -11.66
C ASN A 153 -5.60 -3.75 -12.37
N LEU A 154 -4.48 -4.03 -11.72
CA LEU A 154 -3.49 -4.98 -12.22
C LEU A 154 -4.07 -6.40 -12.28
N GLU A 155 -3.68 -7.16 -13.28
CA GLU A 155 -3.96 -8.59 -13.37
C GLU A 155 -3.13 -9.35 -12.31
N GLU A 156 -3.63 -10.50 -11.85
CA GLU A 156 -2.95 -11.34 -10.86
C GLU A 156 -1.45 -11.56 -11.16
N PRO A 157 -1.04 -11.94 -12.39
CA PRO A 157 0.37 -12.15 -12.71
C PRO A 157 1.25 -10.90 -12.57
N ASP A 158 0.68 -9.71 -12.80
CA ASP A 158 1.40 -8.44 -12.67
C ASP A 158 1.60 -8.07 -11.20
N ILE A 159 0.58 -8.30 -10.36
CA ILE A 159 0.69 -8.13 -8.91
C ILE A 159 1.77 -9.08 -8.37
N GLU A 160 1.71 -10.37 -8.71
CA GLU A 160 2.70 -11.36 -8.28
C GLU A 160 4.11 -10.98 -8.73
N ALA A 161 4.27 -10.53 -9.98
CA ALA A 161 5.58 -10.10 -10.50
C ALA A 161 6.16 -8.90 -9.72
N ILE A 162 5.30 -8.04 -9.14
CA ILE A 162 5.74 -6.94 -8.27
C ILE A 162 6.11 -7.47 -6.88
N LEU A 163 5.27 -8.32 -6.28
CA LEU A 163 5.48 -8.87 -4.95
C LEU A 163 6.74 -9.74 -4.85
N PHE A 164 7.16 -10.41 -5.94
CA PHE A 164 8.33 -11.27 -5.98
C PHE A 164 9.58 -10.61 -6.59
N ARG A 165 9.60 -9.29 -6.77
CA ARG A 165 10.83 -8.57 -7.15
C ARG A 165 11.79 -8.56 -5.97
N GLU A 166 12.95 -9.25 -6.17
CA GLU A 166 14.11 -9.19 -5.28
C GLU A 166 14.87 -7.86 -5.40
#